data_d7856fe46a82c0ddecbfe2c84836be91
#
_entry.id   d7856fe46a82c0ddecbfe2c84836be91
#
_cell.length_a   1.000
_cell.length_b   1.000
_cell.length_c   1.000
_cell.angle_alpha   90.00
_cell.angle_beta   90.00
_cell.angle_gamma   90.00
#
_symmetry.space_group_name_H-M   'P 1'
#
loop_
_entity.id
_entity.type
_entity.pdbx_description
1 polymer ?
#
loop_
_entity_poly.entity_id
_entity_poly.type
_entity_poly.pdbx_seq_one_letter_code
_entity_poly.pdbx_strand_id
1 'polypeptide(L)'
;MVSRLCNQFFHASYVSGAFGTEWSVKYNQQEICALKGSTVFMNGTYTHPERLTVTETFWGIDLVQGVEPTDLSEDPDYSGRVECLTDEQKHFSLKLSDVIRKDEHQYCFRIITNEEKEKWAATPGVQLRVTELHVETPEEVTEGETADLTCKTTCSLTGPTFIWYKNGRPLTTKTIKNNQLHLQTVSSEDAGSYSCAVRGYQHLHSTAHNLNVRHPPKNVSVSISPSGEIVEGSSVTLTCSSDGNPPVKIYTWFKEGGTSPVGSGQNYSIISTTADHTGLHYCVAQNEHGPQNGTVMVTVKSR
;
A
#
# COMPACT_ATOMS: atom_id res chain seq x y z
N MET A 1 -15.75 19.85 27.21
CA MET A 1 -15.16 21.07 27.80
C MET A 1 -14.30 21.69 26.73
N VAL A 2 -14.55 22.96 26.48
CA VAL A 2 -14.13 23.71 25.31
C VAL A 2 -12.62 23.81 25.22
N SER A 3 -12.06 23.35 24.10
CA SER A 3 -10.72 23.71 23.60
C SER A 3 -10.63 25.23 23.62
N ARG A 4 -9.74 25.78 24.41
CA ARG A 4 -9.40 27.18 24.34
C ARG A 4 -8.38 27.38 23.23
N LEU A 5 -8.82 28.10 22.25
CA LEU A 5 -8.20 28.68 21.09
C LEU A 5 -6.81 29.29 21.32
N CYS A 6 -6.04 29.43 20.26
CA CYS A 6 -4.76 30.17 20.15
C CYS A 6 -4.84 31.67 20.57
N ASN A 7 -5.85 32.08 21.29
CA ASN A 7 -6.08 33.48 21.66
C ASN A 7 -5.59 33.80 23.07
N GLN A 8 -4.35 34.23 23.17
CA GLN A 8 -3.91 35.22 24.16
C GLN A 8 -3.07 36.30 23.44
N PHE A 9 -3.48 37.54 23.58
CA PHE A 9 -3.12 38.69 22.71
C PHE A 9 -1.73 39.23 22.93
N PHE A 10 -0.98 39.49 21.84
CA PHE A 10 0.35 40.16 21.88
C PHE A 10 0.87 40.69 20.50
N HIS A 11 1.50 41.91 20.33
CA HIS A 11 1.88 42.66 19.11
C HIS A 11 3.39 42.82 18.79
N ALA A 12 3.92 42.73 17.57
CA ALA A 12 5.35 42.75 17.21
C ALA A 12 5.82 43.43 15.91
N SER A 13 7.09 43.77 15.75
CA SER A 13 7.71 44.29 14.52
C SER A 13 9.15 43.84 14.21
N TYR A 14 9.58 44.16 13.00
CA TYR A 14 10.95 44.03 12.50
C TYR A 14 11.87 45.10 13.05
N VAL A 15 12.93 44.79 13.81
CA VAL A 15 14.11 45.61 13.97
C VAL A 15 15.37 44.75 14.16
N SER A 16 16.38 44.99 13.33
CA SER A 16 17.76 44.58 13.53
C SER A 16 18.46 45.60 14.42
N GLY A 17 19.01 45.17 15.55
CA GLY A 17 19.79 46.10 16.36
C GLY A 17 20.24 45.58 17.75
N ALA A 18 21.48 45.75 18.07
CA ALA A 18 22.38 45.21 19.08
C ALA A 18 21.95 45.23 20.55
N PHE A 19 22.41 44.20 21.31
CA PHE A 19 22.47 44.06 22.76
C PHE A 19 21.13 43.93 23.53
N GLY A 20 20.74 42.69 23.73
CA GLY A 20 19.61 42.19 24.50
C GLY A 20 19.28 40.77 23.99
N THR A 21 18.51 39.98 24.72
CA THR A 21 18.03 38.67 24.20
C THR A 21 17.46 38.85 22.78
N GLU A 22 18.05 38.16 21.81
CA GLU A 22 17.66 38.32 20.40
C GLU A 22 16.35 37.56 20.11
N TRP A 23 15.63 38.00 19.09
CA TRP A 23 14.55 37.22 18.48
C TRP A 23 15.06 35.92 17.93
N SER A 24 14.50 34.82 18.35
CA SER A 24 14.77 33.52 17.75
C SER A 24 13.54 32.63 17.81
N VAL A 25 13.31 31.87 16.72
CA VAL A 25 12.41 30.71 16.72
C VAL A 25 13.18 29.54 16.21
N LYS A 26 13.07 28.41 16.88
CA LYS A 26 13.67 27.14 16.49
C LYS A 26 12.58 26.10 16.38
N TYR A 27 12.29 25.69 15.17
CA TYR A 27 11.43 24.54 14.92
C TYR A 27 12.20 23.24 15.16
N ASN A 28 11.56 22.24 15.74
CA ASN A 28 12.17 20.92 15.96
C ASN A 28 12.42 20.19 14.63
N GLN A 29 11.62 20.51 13.60
CA GLN A 29 11.74 19.96 12.25
C GLN A 29 11.48 21.06 11.21
N GLN A 30 12.21 21.03 10.10
CA GLN A 30 12.04 21.97 8.99
C GLN A 30 11.05 21.45 7.94
N GLU A 31 10.93 20.12 7.85
CA GLU A 31 10.00 19.43 6.94
C GLU A 31 9.38 18.24 7.66
N ILE A 32 8.09 18.03 7.43
CA ILE A 32 7.33 16.89 7.93
C ILE A 32 6.64 16.20 6.75
N CYS A 33 6.86 14.90 6.62
CA CYS A 33 6.10 14.04 5.73
C CYS A 33 5.06 13.26 6.56
N ALA A 34 3.79 13.41 6.26
CA ALA A 34 2.68 12.80 6.99
C ALA A 34 1.81 11.93 6.09
N LEU A 35 1.25 10.86 6.65
CA LEU A 35 0.22 10.09 5.97
C LEU A 35 -1.09 10.89 5.95
N LYS A 36 -1.77 10.92 4.81
CA LYS A 36 -3.13 11.47 4.70
C LYS A 36 -4.05 10.82 5.74
N GLY A 37 -4.81 11.64 6.47
CA GLY A 37 -5.67 11.22 7.57
C GLY A 37 -4.96 11.06 8.92
N SER A 38 -3.64 11.26 9.00
CA SER A 38 -2.90 11.24 10.27
C SER A 38 -3.00 12.56 11.01
N THR A 39 -2.45 12.58 12.23
CA THR A 39 -2.26 13.80 13.02
C THR A 39 -0.80 14.20 13.03
N VAL A 40 -0.52 15.47 12.82
CA VAL A 40 0.81 16.07 12.79
C VAL A 40 1.01 17.00 13.96
N PHE A 41 2.23 17.01 14.50
CA PHE A 41 2.66 17.97 15.51
C PHE A 41 3.85 18.77 14.99
N MET A 42 3.73 20.11 15.03
CA MET A 42 4.79 21.05 14.68
C MET A 42 5.18 21.78 15.97
N ASN A 43 6.39 21.55 16.45
CA ASN A 43 6.84 22.04 17.75
C ASN A 43 8.11 22.88 17.61
N GLY A 44 8.31 23.76 18.56
CA GLY A 44 9.52 24.55 18.66
C GLY A 44 9.61 25.37 19.91
N THR A 45 10.63 26.22 19.94
CA THR A 45 10.89 27.19 21.03
C THR A 45 11.15 28.56 20.45
N TYR A 46 10.83 29.61 21.22
CA TYR A 46 11.12 30.97 20.81
C TYR A 46 11.78 31.77 21.94
N THR A 47 12.49 32.82 21.55
CA THR A 47 12.98 33.85 22.46
C THR A 47 12.60 35.21 21.91
N HIS A 48 12.48 36.21 22.81
CA HIS A 48 12.20 37.59 22.46
C HIS A 48 12.98 38.53 23.43
N PRO A 49 13.23 39.79 23.03
CA PRO A 49 13.84 40.78 23.91
C PRO A 49 13.07 40.95 25.22
N GLU A 50 13.76 40.97 26.35
CA GLU A 50 13.15 41.07 27.70
C GLU A 50 12.36 42.37 27.93
N ARG A 51 12.70 43.45 27.20
CA ARG A 51 11.97 44.72 27.21
C ARG A 51 10.56 44.65 26.58
N LEU A 52 10.28 43.59 25.83
CA LEU A 52 9.01 43.39 25.14
C LEU A 52 8.14 42.40 25.91
N THR A 53 6.85 42.67 25.91
CA THR A 53 5.84 41.72 26.38
C THR A 53 5.15 41.11 25.19
N VAL A 54 5.25 39.79 25.08
CA VAL A 54 4.54 39.02 24.06
C VAL A 54 3.05 39.14 24.34
N THR A 55 2.21 39.63 23.43
CA THR A 55 0.79 39.92 23.57
C THR A 55 -0.09 38.92 22.75
N GLU A 56 0.38 38.33 21.67
CA GLU A 56 -0.33 37.31 20.90
C GLU A 56 0.66 36.34 20.22
N THR A 57 0.28 35.09 20.07
CA THR A 57 0.99 34.16 19.24
C THR A 57 -0.02 33.35 18.40
N PHE A 58 0.29 33.12 17.15
CA PHE A 58 -0.54 32.30 16.29
C PHE A 58 0.27 31.62 15.17
N TRP A 59 -0.36 30.73 14.45
CA TRP A 59 0.22 30.12 13.27
C TRP A 59 -0.43 30.67 12.01
N GLY A 60 0.40 30.94 11.00
CA GLY A 60 -0.03 31.27 9.65
C GLY A 60 0.57 30.31 8.63
N ILE A 61 0.02 30.34 7.43
CA ILE A 61 0.49 29.52 6.31
C ILE A 61 0.99 30.41 5.18
N ASP A 62 2.05 29.97 4.49
CA ASP A 62 2.60 30.57 3.26
C ASP A 62 2.75 32.10 3.36
N LEU A 63 3.40 32.57 4.39
CA LEU A 63 3.52 34.01 4.69
C LEU A 63 4.13 34.79 3.53
N VAL A 64 3.42 35.81 3.04
CA VAL A 64 3.85 36.72 2.00
C VAL A 64 4.30 38.06 2.60
N GLN A 65 5.47 38.56 2.17
CA GLN A 65 5.99 39.82 2.66
C GLN A 65 5.04 40.98 2.32
N GLY A 66 4.68 41.78 3.32
CA GLY A 66 3.78 42.93 3.17
C GLY A 66 2.29 42.61 3.24
N VAL A 67 1.93 41.35 3.42
CA VAL A 67 0.55 40.91 3.67
C VAL A 67 0.42 40.53 5.14
N GLU A 68 -0.60 41.04 5.83
CA GLU A 68 -0.91 40.67 7.21
C GLU A 68 -1.44 39.21 7.20
N PRO A 69 -0.78 38.28 7.90
CA PRO A 69 -1.21 36.88 7.92
C PRO A 69 -2.44 36.69 8.79
N THR A 70 -3.30 35.79 8.36
CA THR A 70 -4.47 35.34 9.11
C THR A 70 -4.06 34.26 10.11
N ASP A 71 -4.66 34.26 11.31
CA ASP A 71 -4.54 33.15 12.26
C ASP A 71 -5.19 31.89 11.67
N LEU A 72 -4.43 30.82 11.60
CA LEU A 72 -4.87 29.54 11.08
C LEU A 72 -6.09 28.98 11.82
N SER A 73 -6.24 29.31 13.11
CA SER A 73 -7.39 28.86 13.92
C SER A 73 -8.71 29.53 13.51
N GLU A 74 -8.65 30.65 12.81
CA GLU A 74 -9.80 31.38 12.27
C GLU A 74 -10.19 30.95 10.85
N ASP A 75 -9.31 30.19 10.19
CA ASP A 75 -9.56 29.70 8.82
C ASP A 75 -10.59 28.55 8.84
N PRO A 76 -11.71 28.68 8.10
CA PRO A 76 -12.74 27.64 8.03
C PRO A 76 -12.25 26.26 7.60
N ASP A 77 -11.23 26.18 6.74
CA ASP A 77 -10.65 24.91 6.24
C ASP A 77 -9.89 24.16 7.36
N TYR A 78 -9.47 24.86 8.41
CA TYR A 78 -8.75 24.31 9.56
C TYR A 78 -9.59 24.20 10.84
N SER A 79 -10.79 24.76 10.83
CA SER A 79 -11.70 24.77 12.00
C SER A 79 -11.96 23.35 12.49
N GLY A 80 -11.76 23.13 13.80
CA GLY A 80 -11.95 21.83 14.46
C GLY A 80 -10.82 20.82 14.23
N ARG A 81 -9.84 21.10 13.36
CA ARG A 81 -8.67 20.23 13.08
C ARG A 81 -7.39 20.76 13.71
N VAL A 82 -7.34 22.01 14.11
CA VAL A 82 -6.17 22.71 14.65
C VAL A 82 -6.30 22.91 16.14
N GLU A 83 -5.25 22.57 16.88
CA GLU A 83 -5.06 22.91 18.28
C GLU A 83 -3.67 23.55 18.44
N CYS A 84 -3.62 24.76 19.00
CA CYS A 84 -2.38 25.47 19.27
C CYS A 84 -2.12 25.53 20.79
N LEU A 85 -0.87 25.33 21.17
CA LEU A 85 -0.44 25.40 22.56
C LEU A 85 0.86 26.20 22.66
N THR A 86 0.95 27.04 23.72
CA THR A 86 2.18 27.70 24.14
C THR A 86 2.32 27.58 25.68
N ASP A 87 3.53 27.56 26.19
CA ASP A 87 3.79 27.49 27.61
C ASP A 87 4.65 28.66 28.12
N GLU A 88 4.80 28.76 29.43
CA GLU A 88 5.62 29.79 30.09
C GLU A 88 7.13 29.63 29.80
N GLN A 89 7.57 28.42 29.39
CA GLN A 89 8.94 28.12 29.00
C GLN A 89 9.22 28.48 27.54
N LYS A 90 8.27 29.15 26.86
CA LYS A 90 8.36 29.60 25.48
C LYS A 90 8.47 28.45 24.47
N HIS A 91 7.85 27.28 24.75
CA HIS A 91 7.58 26.26 23.79
C HIS A 91 6.26 26.57 23.06
N PHE A 92 6.20 26.21 21.81
CA PHE A 92 4.98 26.29 21.03
C PHE A 92 4.73 24.98 20.28
N SER A 93 3.46 24.68 20.07
CA SER A 93 3.02 23.47 19.38
C SER A 93 1.77 23.76 18.56
N LEU A 94 1.76 23.25 17.33
CA LEU A 94 0.57 23.12 16.49
C LEU A 94 0.27 21.64 16.32
N LYS A 95 -0.93 21.23 16.68
CA LYS A 95 -1.48 19.91 16.34
C LYS A 95 -2.47 20.10 15.19
N LEU A 96 -2.26 19.41 14.08
CA LEU A 96 -3.16 19.38 12.93
C LEU A 96 -3.66 17.94 12.75
N SER A 97 -4.96 17.73 12.87
CA SER A 97 -5.64 16.43 12.76
C SER A 97 -6.18 16.22 11.35
N ASP A 98 -6.32 14.94 10.95
CA ASP A 98 -6.88 14.53 9.66
C ASP A 98 -6.25 15.25 8.46
N VAL A 99 -4.92 15.23 8.37
CA VAL A 99 -4.19 15.94 7.31
C VAL A 99 -4.60 15.45 5.92
N ILE A 100 -4.79 16.41 5.02
CA ILE A 100 -5.15 16.18 3.63
C ILE A 100 -4.14 16.86 2.71
N ARG A 101 -4.14 16.54 1.42
CA ARG A 101 -3.19 17.12 0.46
C ARG A 101 -3.28 18.65 0.34
N LYS A 102 -4.43 19.24 0.60
CA LYS A 102 -4.58 20.70 0.69
C LYS A 102 -3.78 21.35 1.81
N ASP A 103 -3.40 20.58 2.83
CA ASP A 103 -2.62 21.09 3.97
C ASP A 103 -1.10 21.19 3.67
N GLU A 104 -0.65 20.86 2.46
CA GLU A 104 0.76 20.99 2.03
C GLU A 104 1.17 22.46 1.90
N HIS A 105 1.43 23.10 3.03
CA HIS A 105 1.86 24.49 3.16
C HIS A 105 3.13 24.61 4.00
N GLN A 106 3.71 25.80 4.03
CA GLN A 106 4.71 26.19 4.99
C GLN A 106 4.01 26.82 6.20
N TYR A 107 4.13 26.19 7.36
CA TYR A 107 3.51 26.64 8.61
C TYR A 107 4.51 27.49 9.39
N CYS A 108 4.14 28.73 9.68
CA CYS A 108 5.00 29.71 10.32
C CYS A 108 4.40 30.16 11.64
N PHE A 109 5.19 30.09 12.73
CA PHE A 109 4.81 30.63 14.02
C PHE A 109 5.04 32.15 14.06
N ARG A 110 4.05 32.86 14.53
CA ARG A 110 4.06 34.29 14.62
C ARG A 110 3.95 34.77 16.06
N ILE A 111 4.72 35.84 16.38
CA ILE A 111 4.78 36.47 17.69
C ILE A 111 4.44 37.94 17.52
N ILE A 112 3.54 38.42 18.32
CA ILE A 112 3.10 39.81 18.40
C ILE A 112 3.41 40.37 19.80
N THR A 113 3.90 41.64 19.99
CA THR A 113 4.22 42.26 21.27
C THR A 113 3.47 43.55 21.54
N ASN A 114 3.67 44.13 22.72
CA ASN A 114 3.10 45.42 23.11
C ASN A 114 3.56 46.63 22.28
N GLU A 115 4.61 46.46 21.45
CA GLU A 115 5.14 47.50 20.58
C GLU A 115 4.66 47.28 19.14
N GLU A 116 3.77 48.12 18.63
CA GLU A 116 3.08 47.95 17.33
C GLU A 116 4.04 47.80 16.12
N LYS A 117 5.27 48.29 16.22
CA LYS A 117 6.33 48.18 15.20
C LYS A 117 7.22 46.95 15.35
N GLU A 118 7.03 46.10 16.36
CA GLU A 118 7.88 44.93 16.60
C GLU A 118 7.10 43.62 16.44
N LYS A 119 6.68 43.33 15.20
CA LYS A 119 6.02 42.06 14.74
C LYS A 119 7.03 41.10 14.17
N TRP A 120 7.09 39.86 14.60
CA TRP A 120 8.06 38.87 14.09
C TRP A 120 7.39 37.57 13.58
N ALA A 121 7.81 37.15 12.40
CA ALA A 121 7.39 35.90 11.80
C ALA A 121 8.61 35.00 11.58
N ALA A 122 8.52 33.77 12.05
CA ALA A 122 9.59 32.81 11.91
C ALA A 122 9.57 32.17 10.52
N THR A 123 10.36 32.72 9.62
CA THR A 123 10.57 32.17 8.28
C THR A 123 12.02 31.73 8.08
N PRO A 124 12.29 30.60 7.39
CA PRO A 124 11.30 29.65 6.89
C PRO A 124 10.60 28.89 8.02
N GLY A 125 9.31 28.58 7.82
CA GLY A 125 8.50 27.75 8.71
C GLY A 125 8.73 26.25 8.50
N VAL A 126 7.81 25.44 9.00
CA VAL A 126 7.80 23.99 8.82
C VAL A 126 7.05 23.65 7.54
N GLN A 127 7.70 23.00 6.58
CA GLN A 127 7.07 22.51 5.36
C GLN A 127 6.33 21.20 5.64
N LEU A 128 5.03 21.17 5.49
CA LEU A 128 4.25 19.94 5.51
C LEU A 128 4.13 19.34 4.10
N ARG A 129 4.40 18.05 4.01
CA ARG A 129 4.12 17.20 2.85
C ARG A 129 3.16 16.11 3.27
N VAL A 130 2.21 15.77 2.39
CA VAL A 130 1.21 14.73 2.66
C VAL A 130 1.34 13.62 1.63
N THR A 131 1.43 12.39 2.10
CA THR A 131 1.57 11.21 1.25
C THR A 131 0.47 10.21 1.51
N GLU A 132 0.17 9.40 0.50
CA GLU A 132 -0.59 8.16 0.63
C GLU A 132 0.36 6.98 0.39
N LEU A 133 0.03 5.83 0.94
CA LEU A 133 0.75 4.60 0.65
C LEU A 133 0.28 4.01 -0.68
N HIS A 134 1.22 3.60 -1.50
CA HIS A 134 0.95 2.96 -2.78
C HIS A 134 1.81 1.70 -2.92
N VAL A 135 1.18 0.58 -3.32
CA VAL A 135 1.90 -0.67 -3.60
C VAL A 135 2.29 -0.71 -5.06
N GLU A 136 3.58 -0.84 -5.32
CA GLU A 136 4.11 -1.22 -6.63
C GLU A 136 4.46 -2.71 -6.65
N THR A 137 3.99 -3.41 -7.67
CA THR A 137 4.30 -4.81 -7.96
C THR A 137 4.74 -4.93 -9.41
N PRO A 138 5.50 -5.96 -9.79
CA PRO A 138 5.61 -6.34 -11.19
C PRO A 138 4.21 -6.66 -11.74
N GLU A 139 3.95 -6.35 -13.01
CA GLU A 139 2.65 -6.64 -13.65
C GLU A 139 2.37 -8.14 -13.68
N GLU A 140 3.41 -8.94 -13.92
CA GLU A 140 3.36 -10.40 -13.97
C GLU A 140 4.66 -10.96 -13.42
N VAL A 141 4.59 -12.11 -12.79
CA VAL A 141 5.74 -12.88 -12.32
C VAL A 141 5.48 -14.36 -12.58
N THR A 142 6.53 -15.08 -13.02
CA THR A 142 6.45 -16.52 -13.25
C THR A 142 6.85 -17.29 -11.98
N GLU A 143 6.20 -18.37 -11.70
CA GLU A 143 6.54 -19.27 -10.59
C GLU A 143 8.01 -19.68 -10.66
N GLY A 144 8.68 -19.63 -9.52
CA GLY A 144 10.12 -19.88 -9.41
C GLY A 144 11.00 -18.64 -9.52
N GLU A 145 10.48 -17.52 -10.04
CA GLU A 145 11.21 -16.24 -10.08
C GLU A 145 11.20 -15.55 -8.72
N THR A 146 11.94 -14.44 -8.62
CA THR A 146 11.89 -13.51 -7.48
C THR A 146 10.95 -12.35 -7.79
N ALA A 147 10.31 -11.80 -6.77
CA ALA A 147 9.53 -10.59 -6.90
C ALA A 147 9.71 -9.67 -5.68
N ASP A 148 9.82 -8.37 -5.94
CA ASP A 148 9.83 -7.33 -4.93
C ASP A 148 8.56 -6.49 -5.04
N LEU A 149 7.79 -6.42 -3.95
CA LEU A 149 6.66 -5.52 -3.81
C LEU A 149 7.12 -4.33 -2.98
N THR A 150 6.90 -3.12 -3.46
CA THR A 150 7.39 -1.90 -2.80
C THR A 150 6.21 -1.05 -2.30
N CYS A 151 6.24 -0.69 -1.03
CA CYS A 151 5.31 0.28 -0.45
C CYS A 151 5.87 1.69 -0.64
N LYS A 152 5.31 2.44 -1.59
CA LYS A 152 5.81 3.78 -1.96
C LYS A 152 5.08 4.91 -1.26
N THR A 153 5.83 5.99 -1.08
CA THR A 153 5.38 7.28 -0.58
C THR A 153 5.94 8.40 -1.47
N THR A 154 5.28 9.55 -1.51
CA THR A 154 5.73 10.73 -2.28
C THR A 154 6.74 11.60 -1.53
N CYS A 155 6.87 11.40 -0.22
CA CYS A 155 7.88 12.02 0.64
C CYS A 155 8.39 11.02 1.67
N SER A 156 9.49 11.33 2.34
CA SER A 156 10.14 10.43 3.31
C SER A 156 9.51 10.54 4.69
N LEU A 157 8.80 9.49 5.10
CA LEU A 157 8.28 9.35 6.47
C LEU A 157 9.45 9.19 7.46
N THR A 158 9.27 9.70 8.68
CA THR A 158 10.29 9.61 9.74
C THR A 158 10.24 8.25 10.42
N GLY A 159 11.27 7.43 10.23
CA GLY A 159 11.45 6.14 10.90
C GLY A 159 10.30 5.14 10.72
N PRO A 160 9.71 4.97 9.52
CA PRO A 160 8.55 4.14 9.34
C PRO A 160 8.89 2.66 9.52
N THR A 161 7.99 1.90 10.13
CA THR A 161 8.01 0.44 10.12
C THR A 161 6.83 -0.04 9.27
N PHE A 162 7.13 -0.59 8.10
CA PHE A 162 6.11 -1.06 7.18
C PHE A 162 5.55 -2.43 7.59
N ILE A 163 4.25 -2.60 7.38
CA ILE A 163 3.50 -3.85 7.60
C ILE A 163 2.83 -4.20 6.29
N TRP A 164 2.91 -5.47 5.92
CA TRP A 164 2.31 -6.00 4.71
C TRP A 164 1.12 -6.90 5.02
N TYR A 165 0.13 -6.83 4.14
CA TYR A 165 -1.07 -7.65 4.19
C TYR A 165 -1.24 -8.39 2.88
N LYS A 166 -1.72 -9.63 2.97
CA LYS A 166 -2.16 -10.41 1.82
C LYS A 166 -3.59 -10.85 2.05
N ASN A 167 -4.48 -10.55 1.08
CA ASN A 167 -5.91 -10.83 1.18
C ASN A 167 -6.53 -10.31 2.50
N GLY A 168 -6.10 -9.11 2.95
CA GLY A 168 -6.54 -8.48 4.19
C GLY A 168 -5.95 -9.05 5.48
N ARG A 169 -5.05 -10.04 5.41
CA ARG A 169 -4.40 -10.66 6.59
C ARG A 169 -2.94 -10.22 6.70
N PRO A 170 -2.45 -9.88 7.91
CA PRO A 170 -1.06 -9.50 8.11
C PRO A 170 -0.10 -10.64 7.70
N LEU A 171 0.98 -10.28 7.01
CA LEU A 171 2.06 -11.20 6.68
C LEU A 171 3.09 -11.21 7.82
N THR A 172 3.37 -12.39 8.38
CA THR A 172 4.33 -12.58 9.48
C THR A 172 5.54 -13.42 9.10
N THR A 173 5.49 -14.12 7.95
CA THR A 173 6.45 -15.17 7.56
C THR A 173 7.34 -14.82 6.37
N LYS A 174 7.12 -13.67 5.72
CA LYS A 174 7.91 -13.25 4.54
C LYS A 174 8.96 -12.22 4.95
N THR A 175 10.02 -12.11 4.16
CA THR A 175 11.10 -11.15 4.41
C THR A 175 10.66 -9.75 4.03
N ILE A 176 10.53 -8.90 5.04
CA ILE A 176 10.24 -7.47 4.87
C ILE A 176 11.52 -6.70 5.23
N LYS A 177 12.01 -5.90 4.28
CA LYS A 177 13.17 -5.03 4.47
C LYS A 177 12.81 -3.61 4.05
N ASN A 178 12.89 -2.67 5.01
CA ASN A 178 12.44 -1.30 4.80
C ASN A 178 10.97 -1.27 4.31
N ASN A 179 10.75 -0.69 3.13
CA ASN A 179 9.44 -0.60 2.48
C ASN A 179 9.18 -1.71 1.44
N GLN A 180 10.01 -2.76 1.40
CA GLN A 180 9.91 -3.84 0.42
C GLN A 180 9.53 -5.16 1.06
N LEU A 181 8.60 -5.87 0.41
CA LEU A 181 8.30 -7.28 0.65
C LEU A 181 9.01 -8.10 -0.43
N HIS A 182 9.97 -8.92 -0.02
CA HIS A 182 10.76 -9.77 -0.92
C HIS A 182 10.21 -11.19 -0.96
N LEU A 183 9.87 -11.65 -2.16
CA LEU A 183 9.46 -13.01 -2.47
C LEU A 183 10.64 -13.71 -3.20
N GLN A 184 11.43 -14.49 -2.48
CA GLN A 184 12.67 -15.09 -3.01
C GLN A 184 12.40 -16.17 -4.07
N THR A 185 11.34 -16.95 -3.90
CA THR A 185 10.89 -17.98 -4.84
C THR A 185 9.37 -17.92 -4.87
N VAL A 186 8.86 -17.29 -5.92
CA VAL A 186 7.41 -17.10 -6.09
C VAL A 186 6.76 -18.45 -6.38
N SER A 187 5.68 -18.74 -5.69
CA SER A 187 4.79 -19.87 -5.96
C SER A 187 3.41 -19.37 -6.41
N SER A 188 2.61 -20.25 -7.00
CA SER A 188 1.22 -19.91 -7.36
C SER A 188 0.38 -19.46 -6.16
N GLU A 189 0.73 -19.92 -4.95
CA GLU A 189 0.08 -19.49 -3.71
C GLU A 189 0.41 -18.05 -3.33
N ASP A 190 1.48 -17.46 -3.87
CA ASP A 190 1.80 -16.06 -3.63
C ASP A 190 0.91 -15.10 -4.44
N ALA A 191 0.15 -15.58 -5.40
CA ALA A 191 -0.90 -14.79 -6.05
C ALA A 191 -1.92 -14.30 -5.02
N GLY A 192 -2.40 -13.07 -5.22
CA GLY A 192 -3.39 -12.48 -4.33
C GLY A 192 -3.30 -10.97 -4.24
N SER A 193 -4.09 -10.40 -3.36
CA SER A 193 -4.24 -8.97 -3.15
C SER A 193 -3.32 -8.50 -2.02
N TYR A 194 -2.40 -7.59 -2.32
CA TYR A 194 -1.42 -7.06 -1.38
C TYR A 194 -1.68 -5.60 -1.05
N SER A 195 -1.56 -5.25 0.22
CA SER A 195 -1.57 -3.87 0.69
C SER A 195 -0.51 -3.67 1.77
N CYS A 196 -0.14 -2.42 2.01
CA CYS A 196 0.83 -2.05 3.03
C CYS A 196 0.28 -0.97 3.97
N ALA A 197 0.83 -0.92 5.18
CA ALA A 197 0.56 0.11 6.17
C ALA A 197 1.84 0.45 6.93
N VAL A 198 1.79 1.52 7.72
CA VAL A 198 2.84 1.89 8.67
C VAL A 198 2.38 1.55 10.08
N ARG A 199 3.26 0.97 10.90
CA ARG A 199 2.99 0.67 12.31
C ARG A 199 2.56 1.92 13.07
N GLY A 200 1.47 1.81 13.83
CA GLY A 200 0.82 2.95 14.50
C GLY A 200 -0.27 3.62 13.66
N TYR A 201 -0.30 3.38 12.34
CA TYR A 201 -1.25 3.94 11.39
C TYR A 201 -1.91 2.86 10.53
N GLN A 202 -2.18 1.67 11.10
CA GLN A 202 -2.71 0.53 10.36
C GLN A 202 -4.07 0.79 9.70
N HIS A 203 -4.84 1.75 10.21
CA HIS A 203 -6.10 2.21 9.62
C HIS A 203 -5.91 3.04 8.33
N LEU A 204 -4.69 3.52 8.06
CA LEU A 204 -4.31 4.30 6.87
C LEU A 204 -3.51 3.43 5.88
N HIS A 205 -4.00 2.22 5.60
CA HIS A 205 -3.33 1.32 4.65
C HIS A 205 -3.53 1.76 3.19
N SER A 206 -2.64 1.29 2.32
CA SER A 206 -2.75 1.49 0.88
C SER A 206 -3.99 0.83 0.29
N THR A 207 -4.38 1.25 -0.92
CA THR A 207 -5.23 0.42 -1.77
C THR A 207 -4.55 -0.91 -2.03
N ALA A 208 -5.34 -1.96 -2.19
CA ALA A 208 -4.83 -3.28 -2.47
C ALA A 208 -4.45 -3.42 -3.96
N HIS A 209 -3.35 -4.11 -4.23
CA HIS A 209 -2.85 -4.40 -5.56
C HIS A 209 -2.72 -5.92 -5.77
N ASN A 210 -3.20 -6.44 -6.90
CA ASN A 210 -3.16 -7.87 -7.19
C ASN A 210 -1.81 -8.26 -7.81
N LEU A 211 -1.16 -9.27 -7.22
CA LEU A 211 -0.02 -9.94 -7.80
C LEU A 211 -0.53 -11.14 -8.62
N ASN A 212 -0.25 -11.12 -9.93
CA ASN A 212 -0.53 -12.22 -10.83
C ASN A 212 0.69 -13.13 -10.96
N VAL A 213 0.52 -14.42 -10.65
CA VAL A 213 1.58 -15.42 -10.76
C VAL A 213 1.26 -16.39 -11.90
N ARG A 214 2.14 -16.40 -12.90
CA ARG A 214 2.05 -17.32 -14.03
C ARG A 214 2.70 -18.65 -13.69
N HIS A 215 2.06 -19.75 -14.10
CA HIS A 215 2.56 -21.09 -13.84
C HIS A 215 2.04 -22.10 -14.86
N PRO A 216 2.73 -23.23 -15.08
CA PRO A 216 2.23 -24.34 -15.88
C PRO A 216 0.94 -24.92 -15.29
N PRO A 217 0.22 -25.75 -16.05
CA PRO A 217 -0.94 -26.46 -15.52
C PRO A 217 -0.62 -27.22 -14.23
N LYS A 218 -1.52 -27.17 -13.26
CA LYS A 218 -1.44 -27.91 -11.98
C LYS A 218 -2.71 -28.71 -11.78
N ASN A 219 -2.70 -29.67 -10.85
CA ASN A 219 -3.86 -30.47 -10.46
C ASN A 219 -4.58 -31.06 -11.67
N VAL A 220 -3.80 -31.53 -12.67
CA VAL A 220 -4.39 -32.14 -13.86
C VAL A 220 -5.10 -33.43 -13.48
N SER A 221 -6.40 -33.46 -13.69
CA SER A 221 -7.26 -34.59 -13.36
C SER A 221 -8.10 -34.99 -14.57
N VAL A 222 -8.43 -36.28 -14.63
CA VAL A 222 -9.28 -36.83 -15.66
C VAL A 222 -10.52 -37.45 -15.04
N SER A 223 -11.69 -37.05 -15.48
CA SER A 223 -12.96 -37.65 -15.14
C SER A 223 -13.46 -38.52 -16.31
N ILE A 224 -14.21 -39.57 -16.00
CA ILE A 224 -14.78 -40.51 -16.95
C ILE A 224 -16.30 -40.50 -16.86
N SER A 225 -16.96 -40.47 -17.99
CA SER A 225 -18.42 -40.51 -18.08
C SER A 225 -18.85 -41.54 -19.16
N PRO A 226 -19.78 -42.44 -18.83
CA PRO A 226 -20.40 -42.65 -17.52
C PRO A 226 -19.42 -43.22 -16.49
N SER A 227 -19.69 -42.93 -15.17
CA SER A 227 -18.85 -43.34 -14.06
C SER A 227 -19.05 -44.83 -13.66
N GLY A 228 -19.85 -45.56 -14.36
CA GLY A 228 -20.17 -46.98 -14.10
C GLY A 228 -19.33 -47.96 -14.93
N GLU A 229 -19.79 -49.22 -14.98
CA GLU A 229 -19.16 -50.23 -15.80
C GLU A 229 -19.26 -49.89 -17.27
N ILE A 230 -18.12 -49.98 -17.98
CA ILE A 230 -18.03 -49.81 -19.43
C ILE A 230 -18.06 -51.20 -20.04
N VAL A 231 -19.03 -51.44 -20.90
CA VAL A 231 -19.14 -52.70 -21.66
C VAL A 231 -18.81 -52.48 -23.12
N GLU A 232 -18.33 -53.51 -23.81
CA GLU A 232 -18.00 -53.41 -25.22
C GLU A 232 -19.19 -52.89 -26.06
N GLY A 233 -18.90 -51.99 -27.00
CA GLY A 233 -19.87 -51.31 -27.84
C GLY A 233 -20.54 -50.07 -27.21
N SER A 234 -20.31 -49.80 -25.93
CA SER A 234 -20.79 -48.56 -25.32
C SER A 234 -19.89 -47.37 -25.66
N SER A 235 -20.34 -46.16 -25.36
CA SER A 235 -19.52 -44.95 -25.49
C SER A 235 -19.01 -44.47 -24.13
N VAL A 236 -17.82 -43.87 -24.14
CA VAL A 236 -17.21 -43.25 -22.97
C VAL A 236 -16.58 -41.92 -23.34
N THR A 237 -16.68 -40.95 -22.46
CA THR A 237 -16.03 -39.64 -22.62
C THR A 237 -15.10 -39.41 -21.44
N LEU A 238 -13.85 -39.10 -21.72
CA LEU A 238 -12.83 -38.66 -20.77
C LEU A 238 -12.73 -37.15 -20.84
N THR A 239 -12.81 -36.48 -19.69
CA THR A 239 -12.70 -35.01 -19.58
C THR A 239 -11.47 -34.66 -18.76
N CYS A 240 -10.58 -33.84 -19.30
CA CYS A 240 -9.38 -33.33 -18.65
C CYS A 240 -9.64 -31.97 -18.05
N SER A 241 -9.24 -31.74 -16.79
CA SER A 241 -9.29 -30.45 -16.12
C SER A 241 -7.97 -30.13 -15.43
N SER A 242 -7.63 -28.87 -15.34
CA SER A 242 -6.39 -28.38 -14.75
C SER A 242 -6.46 -26.92 -14.37
N ASP A 243 -5.57 -26.51 -13.44
CA ASP A 243 -5.40 -25.14 -12.97
C ASP A 243 -4.13 -24.55 -13.60
N GLY A 244 -4.21 -23.96 -14.77
CA GLY A 244 -3.10 -23.25 -15.42
C GLY A 244 -3.28 -21.73 -15.38
N ASN A 245 -2.20 -21.00 -15.23
CA ASN A 245 -2.20 -19.54 -15.43
C ASN A 245 -1.05 -19.14 -16.37
N PRO A 246 -1.32 -18.73 -17.59
CA PRO A 246 -2.65 -18.59 -18.21
C PRO A 246 -3.39 -19.93 -18.39
N PRO A 247 -4.71 -19.87 -18.64
CA PRO A 247 -5.51 -21.08 -18.86
C PRO A 247 -4.92 -22.00 -19.93
N VAL A 248 -5.15 -23.29 -19.76
CA VAL A 248 -4.70 -24.31 -20.72
C VAL A 248 -5.33 -24.08 -22.07
N LYS A 249 -4.49 -24.09 -23.12
CA LYS A 249 -4.92 -23.92 -24.53
C LYS A 249 -4.93 -25.22 -25.30
N ILE A 250 -4.08 -26.19 -24.92
CA ILE A 250 -3.87 -27.43 -25.67
C ILE A 250 -4.06 -28.61 -24.71
N TYR A 251 -4.92 -29.55 -25.11
CA TYR A 251 -5.07 -30.84 -24.46
C TYR A 251 -4.80 -31.91 -25.50
N THR A 252 -3.97 -32.90 -25.19
CA THR A 252 -3.61 -34.03 -26.06
C THR A 252 -3.76 -35.32 -25.26
N TRP A 253 -4.43 -36.30 -25.87
CA TRP A 253 -4.71 -37.59 -25.24
C TRP A 253 -3.81 -38.69 -25.77
N PHE A 254 -3.38 -39.53 -24.86
CA PHE A 254 -2.54 -40.69 -25.13
C PHE A 254 -3.08 -41.91 -24.40
N LYS A 255 -2.73 -43.09 -24.91
CA LYS A 255 -2.89 -44.36 -24.21
C LYS A 255 -1.53 -44.95 -23.88
N GLU A 256 -1.41 -45.52 -22.69
CA GLU A 256 -0.16 -46.17 -22.25
C GLU A 256 0.32 -47.20 -23.26
N GLY A 257 1.64 -47.23 -23.48
CA GLY A 257 2.27 -48.11 -24.48
C GLY A 257 2.26 -47.58 -25.90
N GLY A 258 1.50 -46.51 -26.22
CA GLY A 258 1.49 -45.83 -27.49
C GLY A 258 2.33 -44.55 -27.47
N THR A 259 2.97 -44.23 -28.61
CA THR A 259 3.77 -42.99 -28.79
C THR A 259 3.02 -41.92 -29.55
N SER A 260 1.91 -42.29 -30.21
CA SER A 260 1.07 -41.34 -30.97
C SER A 260 -0.14 -40.91 -30.17
N PRO A 261 -0.57 -39.64 -30.32
CA PRO A 261 -1.77 -39.16 -29.66
C PRO A 261 -3.02 -39.88 -30.19
N VAL A 262 -3.96 -40.19 -29.28
CA VAL A 262 -5.24 -40.83 -29.59
C VAL A 262 -6.38 -39.84 -29.74
N GLY A 263 -6.19 -38.60 -29.27
CA GLY A 263 -7.19 -37.54 -29.35
C GLY A 263 -6.63 -36.17 -28.98
N SER A 264 -7.45 -35.16 -29.16
CA SER A 264 -7.15 -33.76 -28.81
C SER A 264 -8.39 -33.05 -28.24
N GLY A 265 -8.17 -31.94 -27.56
CA GLY A 265 -9.23 -31.16 -26.88
C GLY A 265 -9.49 -31.63 -25.47
N GLN A 266 -10.25 -30.84 -24.72
CA GLN A 266 -10.55 -31.09 -23.32
C GLN A 266 -11.28 -32.41 -23.09
N ASN A 267 -12.14 -32.80 -24.04
CA ASN A 267 -12.91 -34.03 -24.02
C ASN A 267 -12.37 -34.99 -25.08
N TYR A 268 -12.18 -36.23 -24.70
CA TYR A 268 -11.88 -37.35 -25.60
C TYR A 268 -12.98 -38.39 -25.51
N SER A 269 -13.69 -38.61 -26.61
CA SER A 269 -14.83 -39.56 -26.69
C SER A 269 -14.50 -40.78 -27.52
N ILE A 270 -14.73 -41.95 -26.94
CA ILE A 270 -14.68 -43.25 -27.61
C ILE A 270 -16.13 -43.68 -27.86
N ILE A 271 -16.57 -43.65 -29.09
CA ILE A 271 -18.01 -43.86 -29.46
C ILE A 271 -18.40 -45.35 -29.31
N SER A 272 -17.50 -46.28 -29.62
CA SER A 272 -17.73 -47.71 -29.48
C SER A 272 -16.50 -48.34 -28.81
N THR A 273 -16.63 -48.69 -27.56
CA THR A 273 -15.53 -49.26 -26.78
C THR A 273 -15.29 -50.74 -27.17
N THR A 274 -14.02 -51.12 -27.21
CA THR A 274 -13.56 -52.52 -27.40
C THR A 274 -12.61 -52.89 -26.26
N ALA A 275 -12.26 -54.18 -26.15
CA ALA A 275 -11.27 -54.65 -25.18
C ALA A 275 -9.94 -53.90 -25.29
N ASP A 276 -9.54 -53.49 -26.50
CA ASP A 276 -8.30 -52.72 -26.76
C ASP A 276 -8.31 -51.32 -26.14
N HIS A 277 -9.46 -50.80 -25.76
CA HIS A 277 -9.54 -49.52 -25.04
C HIS A 277 -9.29 -49.68 -23.54
N THR A 278 -9.21 -50.89 -23.02
CA THR A 278 -8.79 -51.14 -21.64
C THR A 278 -7.33 -50.73 -21.45
N GLY A 279 -7.05 -50.01 -20.36
CA GLY A 279 -5.72 -49.57 -20.00
C GLY A 279 -5.69 -48.14 -19.49
N LEU A 280 -4.49 -47.67 -19.16
CA LEU A 280 -4.26 -46.34 -18.68
C LEU A 280 -4.32 -45.32 -19.85
N HIS A 281 -5.18 -44.34 -19.72
CA HIS A 281 -5.21 -43.16 -20.58
C HIS A 281 -4.73 -41.94 -19.82
N TYR A 282 -4.04 -41.03 -20.49
CA TYR A 282 -3.62 -39.76 -19.89
C TYR A 282 -3.83 -38.61 -20.85
N CYS A 283 -4.17 -37.46 -20.27
CA CYS A 283 -4.15 -36.21 -21.00
C CYS A 283 -2.90 -35.41 -20.65
N VAL A 284 -2.34 -34.74 -21.62
CA VAL A 284 -1.32 -33.68 -21.43
C VAL A 284 -2.01 -32.36 -21.63
N ALA A 285 -2.11 -31.60 -20.54
CA ALA A 285 -2.57 -30.22 -20.53
C ALA A 285 -1.37 -29.28 -20.65
N GLN A 286 -1.42 -28.30 -21.56
CA GLN A 286 -0.30 -27.42 -21.86
C GLN A 286 -0.73 -25.97 -21.98
N ASN A 287 0.03 -25.08 -21.33
CA ASN A 287 0.04 -23.64 -21.60
C ASN A 287 1.46 -23.20 -22.02
N GLU A 288 1.69 -21.90 -22.14
CA GLU A 288 3.00 -21.34 -22.56
C GLU A 288 4.13 -21.57 -21.54
N HIS A 289 3.80 -21.94 -20.29
CA HIS A 289 4.78 -22.21 -19.22
C HIS A 289 5.12 -23.70 -19.10
N GLY A 290 4.48 -24.57 -19.87
CA GLY A 290 4.82 -25.98 -19.97
C GLY A 290 3.63 -26.93 -19.93
N PRO A 291 3.91 -28.23 -20.05
CA PRO A 291 2.93 -29.29 -19.96
C PRO A 291 2.82 -29.89 -18.55
N GLN A 292 1.68 -30.49 -18.26
CA GLN A 292 1.47 -31.40 -17.12
C GLN A 292 0.42 -32.47 -17.52
N ASN A 293 0.49 -33.66 -16.92
CA ASN A 293 -0.40 -34.75 -17.25
C ASN A 293 -1.32 -35.18 -16.11
N GLY A 294 -2.45 -35.74 -16.46
CA GLY A 294 -3.38 -36.46 -15.59
C GLY A 294 -3.78 -37.80 -16.18
N THR A 295 -4.04 -38.79 -15.37
CA THR A 295 -4.28 -40.17 -15.79
C THR A 295 -5.63 -40.68 -15.33
N VAL A 296 -6.18 -41.66 -16.11
CA VAL A 296 -7.36 -42.42 -15.72
C VAL A 296 -7.25 -43.86 -16.26
N MET A 297 -7.70 -44.82 -15.46
CA MET A 297 -7.82 -46.21 -15.89
C MET A 297 -9.19 -46.42 -16.55
N VAL A 298 -9.20 -46.89 -17.78
CA VAL A 298 -10.40 -47.34 -18.52
C VAL A 298 -10.43 -48.86 -18.45
N THR A 299 -11.54 -49.45 -18.02
CA THR A 299 -11.73 -50.90 -17.95
C THR A 299 -12.99 -51.26 -18.73
N VAL A 300 -12.83 -51.95 -19.85
CA VAL A 300 -13.93 -52.41 -20.69
C VAL A 300 -14.18 -53.89 -20.43
N LYS A 301 -15.43 -54.23 -20.05
CA LYS A 301 -15.87 -55.60 -19.86
C LYS A 301 -16.47 -56.19 -21.13
N SER A 302 -16.17 -57.47 -21.41
CA SER A 302 -16.86 -58.20 -22.46
C SER A 302 -18.35 -58.31 -22.14
N ARG A 303 -19.15 -58.35 -23.19
CA ARG A 303 -20.61 -58.63 -23.07
C ARG A 303 -20.90 -60.05 -22.61
#